data_5175753bc5b8aad90f9adfb1145148cf
#
_entry.id   5175753bc5b8aad90f9adfb1145148cf
#
_cell.length_a   1.000
_cell.length_b   1.000
_cell.length_c   1.000
_cell.angle_alpha   90.00
_cell.angle_beta   90.00
_cell.angle_gamma   90.00
#
_symmetry.space_group_name_H-M   'P 1'
#
loop_
_entity.id
_entity.type
_entity.pdbx_description
1 polymer ?
#
loop_
_entity_poly.entity_id
_entity_poly.type
_entity_poly.pdbx_seq_one_letter_code
_entity_poly.pdbx_strand_id
1 'polypeptide(L)'
;MKAWPLVHEAVLDPTTEAFVKANGEPAYDYYGKQEEMNELMLKAMSGVTVPFMKAMLDGYDGFKGLERLVDVGGSAGDCLRMILKKYPGVRHGINFDLPEVVAKAPNIPGNAAYPFS
;
A
#
# COMPACT_ATOMS: atom_id res chain seq x y z
N MET A 1 19.87 -6.02 -2.68
CA MET A 1 18.83 -6.26 -3.70
C MET A 1 19.46 -6.65 -5.02
N LYS A 2 19.16 -7.82 -5.57
CA LYS A 2 19.75 -8.36 -6.82
C LYS A 2 19.29 -7.63 -8.09
N ALA A 3 18.15 -6.93 -8.03
CA ALA A 3 17.56 -6.26 -9.20
C ALA A 3 18.24 -4.93 -9.59
N TRP A 4 18.80 -4.19 -8.65
CA TRP A 4 19.42 -2.90 -8.94
C TRP A 4 20.55 -2.94 -10.00
N PRO A 5 21.47 -3.91 -9.97
CA PRO A 5 22.49 -4.02 -11.02
C PRO A 5 21.91 -4.27 -12.43
N LEU A 6 20.68 -4.75 -12.54
CA LEU A 6 20.00 -5.08 -13.80
C LEU A 6 19.09 -3.96 -14.34
N VAL A 7 19.01 -2.82 -13.67
CA VAL A 7 18.18 -1.69 -14.12
C VAL A 7 18.58 -1.20 -15.51
N HIS A 8 19.88 -1.13 -15.80
CA HIS A 8 20.35 -0.73 -17.12
C HIS A 8 19.87 -1.68 -18.24
N GLU A 9 19.77 -2.98 -17.99
CA GLU A 9 19.25 -3.94 -18.95
C GLU A 9 17.76 -3.74 -19.21
N ALA A 10 16.97 -3.37 -18.17
CA ALA A 10 15.55 -3.06 -18.34
C ALA A 10 15.33 -1.75 -19.11
N VAL A 11 16.28 -0.81 -19.08
CA VAL A 11 16.24 0.40 -19.91
C VAL A 11 16.50 0.08 -21.40
N LEU A 12 17.41 -0.86 -21.67
CA LEU A 12 17.76 -1.29 -23.04
C LEU A 12 16.71 -2.24 -23.63
N ASP A 13 16.09 -3.07 -22.79
CA ASP A 13 15.02 -4.00 -23.15
C ASP A 13 13.85 -3.85 -22.18
N PRO A 14 12.86 -2.99 -22.51
CA PRO A 14 11.72 -2.72 -21.61
C PRO A 14 10.67 -3.85 -21.56
N THR A 15 10.90 -4.97 -22.26
CA THR A 15 9.95 -6.10 -22.27
C THR A 15 9.97 -6.89 -20.95
N THR A 16 11.07 -6.79 -20.19
CA THR A 16 11.23 -7.51 -18.92
C THR A 16 11.78 -6.60 -17.83
N GLU A 17 11.04 -6.45 -16.75
CA GLU A 17 11.44 -5.64 -15.59
C GLU A 17 12.71 -6.18 -14.92
N ALA A 18 13.56 -5.28 -14.38
CA ALA A 18 14.79 -5.65 -13.68
C ALA A 18 14.55 -6.61 -12.50
N PHE A 19 13.40 -6.48 -11.82
CA PHE A 19 13.03 -7.37 -10.73
C PHE A 19 12.73 -8.79 -11.23
N VAL A 20 12.00 -8.91 -12.34
CA VAL A 20 11.69 -10.20 -12.98
C VAL A 20 12.97 -10.87 -13.49
N LYS A 21 13.87 -10.11 -14.12
CA LYS A 21 15.20 -10.62 -14.53
C LYS A 21 15.99 -11.21 -13.37
N ALA A 22 15.89 -10.57 -12.18
CA ALA A 22 16.65 -10.99 -10.99
C ALA A 22 16.03 -12.16 -10.23
N ASN A 23 14.70 -12.27 -10.23
CA ASN A 23 13.95 -13.17 -9.32
C ASN A 23 13.03 -14.15 -10.05
N GLY A 24 12.82 -13.99 -11.36
CA GLY A 24 12.00 -14.88 -12.19
C GLY A 24 10.50 -14.59 -12.19
N GLU A 25 10.03 -13.67 -11.36
CA GLU A 25 8.62 -13.32 -11.23
C GLU A 25 8.44 -11.84 -10.81
N PRO A 26 7.24 -11.24 -11.01
CA PRO A 26 6.93 -9.88 -10.59
C PRO A 26 7.11 -9.66 -9.07
N ALA A 27 7.41 -8.42 -8.69
CA ALA A 27 7.75 -8.09 -7.30
C ALA A 27 6.62 -8.42 -6.31
N TYR A 28 5.38 -8.11 -6.66
CA TYR A 28 4.24 -8.35 -5.77
C TYR A 28 3.94 -9.83 -5.59
N ASP A 29 4.05 -10.64 -6.66
CA ASP A 29 3.90 -12.09 -6.60
C ASP A 29 5.00 -12.72 -5.73
N TYR A 30 6.24 -12.22 -5.88
CA TYR A 30 7.39 -12.67 -5.09
C TYR A 30 7.21 -12.35 -3.59
N TYR A 31 6.80 -11.12 -3.25
CA TYR A 31 6.59 -10.72 -1.86
C TYR A 31 5.36 -11.40 -1.24
N GLY A 32 4.29 -11.55 -2.00
CA GLY A 32 3.06 -12.20 -1.52
C GLY A 32 3.28 -13.65 -1.06
N LYS A 33 4.22 -14.37 -1.71
CA LYS A 33 4.57 -15.76 -1.36
C LYS A 33 5.48 -15.88 -0.12
N GLN A 34 6.14 -14.80 0.29
CA GLN A 34 7.11 -14.80 1.39
C GLN A 34 6.62 -13.92 2.53
N GLU A 35 6.11 -14.55 3.59
CA GLU A 35 5.48 -13.87 4.72
C GLU A 35 6.37 -12.78 5.34
N GLU A 36 7.63 -13.09 5.62
CA GLU A 36 8.58 -12.14 6.20
C GLU A 36 8.86 -10.94 5.28
N MET A 37 8.94 -11.18 3.97
CA MET A 37 9.17 -10.12 2.98
C MET A 37 7.93 -9.24 2.82
N ASN A 38 6.73 -9.82 2.85
CA ASN A 38 5.48 -9.08 2.84
C ASN A 38 5.36 -8.17 4.06
N GLU A 39 5.61 -8.69 5.26
CA GLU A 39 5.63 -7.89 6.48
C GLU A 39 6.67 -6.77 6.46
N LEU A 40 7.88 -7.05 5.96
CA LEU A 40 8.93 -6.05 5.83
C LEU A 40 8.50 -4.94 4.85
N MET A 41 7.88 -5.30 3.72
CA MET A 41 7.36 -4.33 2.74
C MET A 41 6.27 -3.46 3.36
N LEU A 42 5.30 -4.04 4.07
CA LEU A 42 4.25 -3.28 4.76
C LEU A 42 4.84 -2.28 5.76
N LYS A 43 5.81 -2.69 6.57
CA LYS A 43 6.51 -1.82 7.53
C LYS A 43 7.28 -0.70 6.82
N ALA A 44 7.98 -1.02 5.74
CA ALA A 44 8.74 -0.03 4.98
C ALA A 44 7.82 1.02 4.34
N MET A 45 6.70 0.59 3.74
CA MET A 45 5.70 1.49 3.17
C MET A 45 5.06 2.38 4.23
N SER A 46 4.69 1.84 5.40
CA SER A 46 4.18 2.63 6.53
C SER A 46 5.18 3.69 6.99
N GLY A 47 6.46 3.34 7.06
CA GLY A 47 7.53 4.25 7.46
C GLY A 47 7.67 5.47 6.55
N VAL A 48 7.39 5.32 5.26
CA VAL A 48 7.35 6.41 4.28
C VAL A 48 6.01 7.14 4.33
N THR A 49 4.91 6.41 4.32
CA THR A 49 3.56 6.94 4.18
C THR A 49 3.15 7.84 5.36
N VAL A 50 3.42 7.43 6.60
CA VAL A 50 2.92 8.13 7.78
C VAL A 50 3.40 9.58 7.89
N PRO A 51 4.71 9.91 7.77
CA PRO A 51 5.16 11.30 7.84
C PRO A 51 4.63 12.16 6.68
N PHE A 52 4.58 11.63 5.46
CA PHE A 52 4.04 12.35 4.31
C PHE A 52 2.53 12.61 4.46
N MET A 53 1.79 11.60 4.89
CA MET A 53 0.35 11.71 5.09
C MET A 53 0.01 12.71 6.19
N LYS A 54 0.81 12.75 7.26
CA LYS A 54 0.65 13.76 8.32
C LYS A 54 0.80 15.17 7.76
N ALA A 55 1.88 15.44 7.03
CA ALA A 55 2.12 16.75 6.42
C ALA A 55 1.02 17.15 5.43
N MET A 56 0.57 16.19 4.60
CA MET A 56 -0.53 16.41 3.65
C MET A 56 -1.82 16.77 4.37
N LEU A 57 -2.19 16.03 5.40
CA LEU A 57 -3.41 16.28 6.17
C LEU A 57 -3.38 17.61 6.91
N ASP A 58 -2.21 18.13 7.30
CA ASP A 58 -2.11 19.44 7.95
C ASP A 58 -2.49 20.59 6.99
N GLY A 59 -2.23 20.43 5.68
CA GLY A 59 -2.49 21.44 4.65
C GLY A 59 -3.69 21.18 3.74
N TYR A 60 -4.32 20.00 3.81
CA TYR A 60 -5.38 19.59 2.90
C TYR A 60 -6.66 19.24 3.65
N ASP A 61 -7.78 19.78 3.18
CA ASP A 61 -9.11 19.58 3.80
C ASP A 61 -10.16 18.93 2.89
N GLY A 62 -9.76 18.41 1.74
CA GLY A 62 -10.65 17.83 0.74
C GLY A 62 -11.41 16.56 1.18
N PHE A 63 -11.12 16.03 2.38
CA PHE A 63 -11.89 14.92 2.97
C PHE A 63 -13.07 15.39 3.83
N LYS A 64 -13.23 16.72 4.02
CA LYS A 64 -14.39 17.26 4.75
C LYS A 64 -15.69 16.97 4.01
N GLY A 65 -16.69 16.53 4.76
CA GLY A 65 -18.02 16.27 4.21
C GLY A 65 -18.18 14.92 3.48
N LEU A 66 -17.12 14.14 3.38
CA LEU A 66 -17.21 12.76 2.86
C LEU A 66 -17.83 11.85 3.92
N GLU A 67 -18.73 10.96 3.50
CA GLU A 67 -19.28 9.90 4.35
C GLU A 67 -18.61 8.55 4.08
N ARG A 68 -18.10 8.35 2.88
CA ARG A 68 -17.47 7.12 2.41
C ARG A 68 -16.14 7.40 1.73
N LEU A 69 -15.16 6.53 1.97
CA LEU A 69 -13.83 6.63 1.38
C LEU A 69 -13.33 5.23 1.02
N VAL A 70 -12.79 5.08 -0.18
CA VAL A 70 -12.09 3.87 -0.62
C VAL A 70 -10.63 4.23 -0.86
N ASP A 71 -9.74 3.50 -0.20
CA ASP A 71 -8.28 3.59 -0.39
C ASP A 71 -7.86 2.39 -1.24
N VAL A 72 -7.53 2.63 -2.51
CA VAL A 72 -7.15 1.60 -3.47
C VAL A 72 -5.63 1.43 -3.47
N GLY A 73 -5.16 0.21 -3.19
CA GLY A 73 -3.73 -0.04 -2.95
C GLY A 73 -3.30 0.50 -1.58
N GLY A 74 -4.22 0.47 -0.60
CA GLY A 74 -4.01 1.11 0.71
C GLY A 74 -3.05 0.39 1.65
N SER A 75 -2.48 -0.75 1.22
CA SER A 75 -1.45 -1.50 1.96
C SER A 75 -1.91 -1.83 3.40
N ALA A 76 -1.15 -1.45 4.42
CA ALA A 76 -1.51 -1.62 5.83
C ALA A 76 -2.67 -0.71 6.31
N GLY A 77 -3.24 0.14 5.44
CA GLY A 77 -4.34 1.04 5.76
C GLY A 77 -3.95 2.29 6.56
N ASP A 78 -2.68 2.68 6.54
CA ASP A 78 -2.20 3.83 7.32
C ASP A 78 -2.84 5.14 6.87
N CYS A 79 -2.95 5.38 5.55
CA CYS A 79 -3.59 6.57 5.00
C CYS A 79 -5.05 6.64 5.46
N LEU A 80 -5.79 5.57 5.23
CA LEU A 80 -7.20 5.48 5.62
C LEU A 80 -7.38 5.75 7.11
N ARG A 81 -6.61 5.09 7.97
CA ARG A 81 -6.66 5.28 9.43
C ARG A 81 -6.41 6.72 9.84
N MET A 82 -5.42 7.38 9.23
CA MET A 82 -5.10 8.79 9.53
C MET A 82 -6.21 9.75 9.07
N ILE A 83 -6.79 9.50 7.89
CA ILE A 83 -7.93 10.29 7.39
C ILE A 83 -9.14 10.15 8.31
N LEU A 84 -9.51 8.92 8.65
CA LEU A 84 -10.66 8.63 9.52
C LEU A 84 -10.50 9.25 10.92
N LYS A 85 -9.27 9.24 11.45
CA LYS A 85 -8.96 9.89 12.72
C LYS A 85 -9.16 11.40 12.66
N LYS A 86 -8.76 12.04 11.56
CA LYS A 86 -8.89 13.49 11.37
C LYS A 86 -10.31 13.92 11.01
N TYR A 87 -11.01 13.08 10.25
CA TYR A 87 -12.36 13.37 9.72
C TYR A 87 -13.38 12.33 10.19
N PRO A 88 -13.90 12.43 11.42
CA PRO A 88 -14.83 11.44 11.99
C PRO A 88 -16.19 11.41 11.27
N GLY A 89 -16.47 12.35 10.38
CA GLY A 89 -17.62 12.33 9.49
C GLY A 89 -17.55 11.25 8.41
N VAL A 90 -16.37 10.76 8.08
CA VAL A 90 -16.18 9.60 7.18
C VAL A 90 -16.53 8.34 7.96
N ARG A 91 -17.77 7.85 7.77
CA ARG A 91 -18.32 6.72 8.53
C ARG A 91 -17.94 5.35 7.97
N HIS A 92 -17.62 5.30 6.68
CA HIS A 92 -17.31 4.07 5.95
C HIS A 92 -15.99 4.22 5.22
N GLY A 93 -14.95 3.59 5.75
CA GLY A 93 -13.65 3.46 5.09
C GLY A 93 -13.48 2.04 4.53
N ILE A 94 -12.95 1.94 3.34
CA ILE A 94 -12.62 0.68 2.70
C ILE A 94 -11.15 0.70 2.33
N ASN A 95 -10.38 -0.26 2.84
CA ASN A 95 -9.02 -0.55 2.40
C ASN A 95 -9.09 -1.66 1.36
N PHE A 96 -8.72 -1.38 0.12
CA PHE A 96 -8.82 -2.30 -1.01
C PHE A 96 -7.43 -2.60 -1.56
N ASP A 97 -6.99 -3.86 -1.44
CA ASP A 97 -5.66 -4.30 -1.85
C ASP A 97 -5.64 -5.80 -2.19
N LEU A 98 -4.49 -6.35 -2.54
CA LEU A 98 -4.30 -7.78 -2.79
C LEU A 98 -4.70 -8.62 -1.58
N PRO A 99 -5.22 -9.85 -1.77
CA PRO A 99 -5.71 -10.69 -0.68
C PRO A 99 -4.69 -10.92 0.44
N GLU A 100 -3.43 -11.18 0.07
CA GLU A 100 -2.33 -11.42 1.02
C GLU A 100 -1.90 -10.15 1.78
N VAL A 101 -2.14 -8.98 1.19
CA VAL A 101 -1.89 -7.67 1.84
C VAL A 101 -3.00 -7.37 2.85
N VAL A 102 -4.25 -7.50 2.42
CA VAL A 102 -5.43 -7.28 3.28
C VAL A 102 -5.46 -8.23 4.48
N ALA A 103 -5.08 -9.49 4.28
CA ALA A 103 -5.03 -10.49 5.35
C ALA A 103 -4.03 -10.12 6.48
N LYS A 104 -3.01 -9.32 6.18
CA LYS A 104 -2.00 -8.86 7.14
C LYS A 104 -2.25 -7.44 7.65
N ALA A 105 -3.15 -6.69 7.01
CA ALA A 105 -3.45 -5.32 7.42
C ALA A 105 -4.10 -5.31 8.82
N PRO A 106 -3.69 -4.38 9.70
CA PRO A 106 -4.33 -4.20 11.00
C PRO A 106 -5.80 -3.84 10.85
N ASN A 107 -6.65 -4.41 11.71
CA ASN A 107 -8.06 -4.06 11.71
C ASN A 107 -8.27 -2.59 12.06
N ILE A 108 -9.06 -1.88 11.26
CA ILE A 108 -9.46 -0.50 11.51
C ILE A 108 -10.91 -0.54 12.00
N PRO A 109 -11.20 -0.21 13.27
CA PRO A 109 -12.56 -0.30 13.82
C PRO A 109 -13.58 0.48 13.01
N GLY A 110 -14.72 -0.13 12.70
CA GLY A 110 -15.79 0.48 11.91
C GLY A 110 -15.55 0.50 10.39
N ASN A 111 -14.48 -0.13 9.91
CA ASN A 111 -14.11 -0.15 8.50
C ASN A 111 -13.91 -1.58 8.00
N ALA A 112 -13.96 -1.75 6.69
CA ALA A 112 -13.77 -3.02 6.04
C ALA A 112 -12.49 -3.04 5.20
N ALA A 113 -11.82 -4.18 5.16
CA ALA A 113 -10.74 -4.47 4.23
C ALA A 113 -11.27 -5.43 3.16
N TYR A 114 -11.05 -5.12 1.89
CA TYR A 114 -11.49 -5.95 0.76
C TYR A 114 -10.30 -6.33 -0.11
N PRO A 115 -10.14 -7.61 -0.43
CA PRO A 115 -9.16 -8.06 -1.42
C PRO A 115 -9.61 -7.69 -2.83
N PHE A 116 -8.66 -7.55 -3.74
CA PHE A 116 -8.95 -7.59 -5.17
C PHE A 116 -9.59 -8.94 -5.51
N SER A 117 -10.70 -8.93 -6.23
CA SER A 117 -11.40 -10.12 -6.76
C SER A 117 -10.97 -10.40 -8.19
#